data_cd6f71a10c3b0ce0e19378fb5c6f8123
#
_entry.id   cd6f71a10c3b0ce0e19378fb5c6f8123
#
_cell.length_a   1.000
_cell.length_b   1.000
_cell.length_c   1.000
_cell.angle_alpha   90.00
_cell.angle_beta   90.00
_cell.angle_gamma   90.00
#
_symmetry.space_group_name_H-M   'P 1'
#
loop_
_entity.id
_entity.type
_entity.pdbx_description
1 polymer ?
#
loop_
_entity_poly.entity_id
_entity_poly.type
_entity_poly.pdbx_seq_one_letter_code
_entity_poly.pdbx_strand_id
1 'polypeptide(L)'
;MRRLLPALGIAALAIAAVVPAHAQGAPPRALPPGEGRDLLVTACSQCHVLNVIMSMREGPAGWRRHVHNMVTRGAQLTAPEAETVIAYLAANFGPGSAAAGAAVVALPAGPGKELVETRCTACHDLERVAVVKRQKADWPALVANMVGRGAAASPDEEQAIASYLAAHFGGE
;
A
#
# COMPACT_ATOMS: atom_id res chain seq x y z
N MET A 1 -26.88 -72.26 -27.53
CA MET A 1 -26.11 -71.95 -26.33
C MET A 1 -25.60 -70.52 -26.45
N ARG A 2 -26.29 -69.52 -25.86
CA ARG A 2 -25.94 -68.10 -25.84
C ARG A 2 -25.16 -67.82 -24.58
N ARG A 3 -23.91 -67.44 -24.68
CA ARG A 3 -23.08 -67.02 -23.55
C ARG A 3 -23.35 -65.52 -23.26
N LEU A 4 -23.87 -65.24 -22.09
CA LEU A 4 -24.02 -63.91 -21.55
C LEU A 4 -22.67 -63.47 -20.97
N LEU A 5 -22.10 -62.37 -21.47
CA LEU A 5 -20.92 -61.72 -20.91
C LEU A 5 -21.41 -60.68 -19.83
N PRO A 6 -20.77 -60.65 -18.65
CA PRO A 6 -21.10 -59.63 -17.67
C PRO A 6 -20.48 -58.30 -18.05
N ALA A 7 -21.30 -57.24 -18.02
CA ALA A 7 -20.85 -55.87 -18.16
C ALA A 7 -20.15 -55.39 -16.87
N LEU A 8 -18.84 -55.15 -16.93
CA LEU A 8 -18.12 -54.49 -15.86
C LEU A 8 -18.45 -52.98 -15.91
N GLY A 9 -19.23 -52.53 -14.94
CA GLY A 9 -19.44 -51.08 -14.72
C GLY A 9 -18.20 -50.42 -14.10
N ILE A 10 -17.55 -49.55 -14.85
CA ILE A 10 -16.48 -48.68 -14.32
C ILE A 10 -17.14 -47.55 -13.58
N ALA A 11 -17.08 -47.57 -12.24
CA ALA A 11 -17.46 -46.43 -11.40
C ALA A 11 -16.38 -45.35 -11.50
N ALA A 12 -16.69 -44.27 -12.19
CA ALA A 12 -15.80 -43.09 -12.25
C ALA A 12 -15.90 -42.34 -10.90
N LEU A 13 -14.82 -42.42 -10.12
CA LEU A 13 -14.67 -41.66 -8.88
C LEU A 13 -14.31 -40.20 -9.25
N ALA A 14 -15.27 -39.31 -9.13
CA ALA A 14 -15.04 -37.86 -9.30
C ALA A 14 -14.27 -37.33 -8.09
N ILE A 15 -12.96 -37.12 -8.23
CA ILE A 15 -12.14 -36.43 -7.24
C ILE A 15 -12.43 -34.93 -7.38
N ALA A 16 -13.26 -34.39 -6.49
CA ALA A 16 -13.43 -32.96 -6.35
C ALA A 16 -12.13 -32.36 -5.80
N ALA A 17 -11.36 -31.66 -6.65
CA ALA A 17 -10.21 -30.91 -6.21
C ALA A 17 -10.69 -29.72 -5.36
N VAL A 18 -10.48 -29.79 -4.06
CA VAL A 18 -10.67 -28.63 -3.15
C VAL A 18 -9.52 -27.67 -3.42
N VAL A 19 -9.77 -26.64 -4.23
CA VAL A 19 -8.82 -25.53 -4.43
C VAL A 19 -8.84 -24.69 -3.14
N PRO A 20 -7.72 -24.55 -2.43
CA PRO A 20 -7.69 -23.72 -1.24
C PRO A 20 -7.96 -22.26 -1.61
N ALA A 21 -8.91 -21.63 -0.90
CA ALA A 21 -9.38 -20.25 -1.11
C ALA A 21 -8.35 -19.16 -0.72
N HIS A 22 -7.05 -19.45 -0.74
CA HIS A 22 -5.99 -18.58 -0.22
C HIS A 22 -5.33 -17.66 -1.28
N ALA A 23 -5.86 -17.57 -2.47
CA ALA A 23 -5.27 -16.76 -3.54
C ALA A 23 -6.14 -15.59 -4.02
N GLN A 24 -7.15 -15.19 -3.26
CA GLN A 24 -7.85 -13.94 -3.54
C GLN A 24 -7.11 -12.81 -2.81
N GLY A 25 -6.12 -12.22 -3.50
CA GLY A 25 -5.52 -10.96 -3.07
C GLY A 25 -6.62 -9.94 -2.78
N ALA A 26 -6.40 -9.05 -1.81
CA ALA A 26 -7.32 -7.97 -1.52
C ALA A 26 -7.75 -7.28 -2.83
N PRO A 27 -9.04 -6.94 -2.99
CA PRO A 27 -9.50 -6.27 -4.20
C PRO A 27 -8.65 -5.03 -4.47
N PRO A 28 -8.34 -4.72 -5.75
CA PRO A 28 -7.56 -3.54 -6.06
C PRO A 28 -8.24 -2.31 -5.46
N ARG A 29 -7.48 -1.48 -4.78
CA ARG A 29 -7.98 -0.23 -4.19
C ARG A 29 -8.58 0.64 -5.28
N ALA A 30 -9.85 1.02 -5.12
CA ALA A 30 -10.51 1.94 -6.02
C ALA A 30 -10.15 3.38 -5.63
N LEU A 31 -9.79 4.19 -6.62
CA LEU A 31 -9.65 5.64 -6.42
C LEU A 31 -11.02 6.25 -6.08
N PRO A 32 -11.10 7.14 -5.08
CA PRO A 32 -12.32 7.87 -4.78
C PRO A 32 -12.85 8.61 -6.01
N PRO A 33 -14.18 8.73 -6.18
CA PRO A 33 -14.74 9.55 -7.25
C PRO A 33 -14.41 11.03 -7.02
N GLY A 34 -14.25 11.78 -8.09
CA GLY A 34 -13.99 13.22 -8.03
C GLY A 34 -13.33 13.76 -9.26
N GLU A 35 -13.38 15.08 -9.42
CA GLU A 35 -12.69 15.78 -10.48
C GLU A 35 -11.18 15.55 -10.37
N GLY A 36 -10.53 15.25 -11.48
CA GLY A 36 -9.09 14.90 -11.53
C GLY A 36 -8.78 13.41 -11.45
N ARG A 37 -9.75 12.54 -11.02
CA ARG A 37 -9.54 11.09 -10.95
C ARG A 37 -9.13 10.51 -12.32
N ASP A 38 -9.86 10.83 -13.37
CA ASP A 38 -9.65 10.24 -14.69
C ASP A 38 -8.37 10.78 -15.33
N LEU A 39 -8.04 12.06 -15.10
CA LEU A 39 -6.74 12.64 -15.45
C LEU A 39 -5.59 11.91 -14.75
N LEU A 40 -5.71 11.66 -13.45
CA LEU A 40 -4.73 10.90 -12.68
C LEU A 40 -4.54 9.50 -13.27
N VAL A 41 -5.64 8.78 -13.53
CA VAL A 41 -5.58 7.43 -14.11
C VAL A 41 -4.89 7.47 -15.46
N THR A 42 -5.33 8.34 -16.35
CA THR A 42 -4.82 8.42 -17.73
C THR A 42 -3.33 8.79 -17.77
N ALA A 43 -2.91 9.79 -17.00
CA ALA A 43 -1.54 10.29 -17.06
C ALA A 43 -0.55 9.44 -16.25
N CYS A 44 -0.98 8.83 -15.14
CA CYS A 44 -0.04 8.20 -14.21
C CYS A 44 0.04 6.67 -14.37
N SER A 45 -1.00 5.99 -14.88
CA SER A 45 -0.98 4.53 -15.04
C SER A 45 -0.16 4.04 -16.24
N GLN A 46 0.30 4.93 -17.09
CA GLN A 46 1.08 4.57 -18.29
C GLN A 46 2.46 3.98 -17.96
N CYS A 47 3.03 4.32 -16.81
CA CYS A 47 4.38 3.91 -16.46
C CYS A 47 4.45 3.00 -15.22
N HIS A 48 3.51 3.11 -14.30
CA HIS A 48 3.50 2.33 -13.06
C HIS A 48 2.08 2.22 -12.48
N VAL A 49 1.91 1.27 -11.56
CA VAL A 49 0.66 1.09 -10.83
C VAL A 49 0.40 2.22 -9.83
N LEU A 50 -0.87 2.54 -9.59
CA LEU A 50 -1.26 3.66 -8.73
C LEU A 50 -1.20 3.37 -7.22
N ASN A 51 -0.89 2.13 -6.83
CA ASN A 51 -0.81 1.74 -5.41
C ASN A 51 0.14 2.60 -4.58
N VAL A 52 1.24 3.06 -5.20
CA VAL A 52 2.19 3.98 -4.54
C VAL A 52 1.50 5.30 -4.16
N ILE A 53 0.73 5.87 -5.08
CA ILE A 53 -0.02 7.11 -4.85
C ILE A 53 -1.06 6.90 -3.75
N MET A 54 -1.83 5.82 -3.83
CA MET A 54 -2.89 5.51 -2.87
C MET A 54 -2.38 5.22 -1.45
N SER A 55 -1.11 4.90 -1.29
CA SER A 55 -0.47 4.69 0.01
C SER A 55 0.19 5.93 0.62
N MET A 56 0.29 7.03 -0.15
CA MET A 56 0.87 8.28 0.31
C MET A 56 -0.17 9.18 0.97
N ARG A 57 0.30 9.99 1.93
CA ARG A 57 -0.50 11.02 2.62
C ARG A 57 0.32 12.30 2.66
N GLU A 58 0.11 13.12 1.65
CA GLU A 58 0.87 14.36 1.50
C GLU A 58 -0.07 15.57 1.58
N GLY A 59 0.42 16.67 2.17
CA GLY A 59 -0.29 17.94 2.08
C GLY A 59 -0.25 18.52 0.66
N PRO A 60 -1.02 19.61 0.38
CA PRO A 60 -1.09 20.21 -0.95
C PRO A 60 0.28 20.54 -1.57
N ALA A 61 1.22 21.03 -0.76
CA ALA A 61 2.59 21.33 -1.21
C ALA A 61 3.38 20.05 -1.56
N GLY A 62 3.19 18.96 -0.81
CA GLY A 62 3.78 17.66 -1.10
C GLY A 62 3.26 17.07 -2.39
N TRP A 63 1.94 17.06 -2.59
CA TRP A 63 1.34 16.59 -3.83
C TRP A 63 1.75 17.41 -5.04
N ARG A 64 1.83 18.75 -4.91
CA ARG A 64 2.35 19.64 -5.97
C ARG A 64 3.74 19.22 -6.37
N ARG A 65 4.65 19.03 -5.43
CA ARG A 65 6.02 18.60 -5.71
C ARG A 65 6.04 17.25 -6.42
N HIS A 66 5.23 16.27 -5.98
CA HIS A 66 5.15 14.94 -6.60
C HIS A 66 4.62 15.00 -8.03
N VAL A 67 3.51 15.68 -8.27
CA VAL A 67 2.91 15.79 -9.62
C VAL A 67 3.85 16.50 -10.57
N HIS A 68 4.43 17.64 -10.17
CA HIS A 68 5.40 18.34 -11.03
C HIS A 68 6.64 17.49 -11.33
N ASN A 69 7.12 16.71 -10.37
CA ASN A 69 8.23 15.78 -10.61
C ASN A 69 7.85 14.71 -11.64
N MET A 70 6.60 14.20 -11.62
CA MET A 70 6.14 13.25 -12.63
C MET A 70 5.98 13.92 -14.02
N VAL A 71 5.49 15.16 -14.08
CA VAL A 71 5.42 15.92 -15.34
C VAL A 71 6.83 16.11 -15.94
N THR A 72 7.83 16.47 -15.13
CA THR A 72 9.22 16.56 -15.61
C THR A 72 9.81 15.24 -16.07
N ARG A 73 9.24 14.11 -15.63
CA ARG A 73 9.60 12.74 -16.08
C ARG A 73 8.77 12.26 -17.26
N GLY A 74 7.87 13.07 -17.79
CA GLY A 74 7.10 12.77 -18.99
C GLY A 74 5.62 12.45 -18.78
N ALA A 75 5.07 12.59 -17.57
CA ALA A 75 3.63 12.46 -17.38
C ALA A 75 2.89 13.52 -18.22
N GLN A 76 1.92 13.06 -19.01
CA GLN A 76 1.21 13.89 -20.00
C GLN A 76 0.09 14.67 -19.32
N LEU A 77 0.44 15.79 -18.72
CA LEU A 77 -0.50 16.76 -18.12
C LEU A 77 -0.12 18.18 -18.53
N THR A 78 -1.10 18.95 -18.94
CA THR A 78 -0.98 20.40 -19.06
C THR A 78 -0.92 21.04 -17.66
N ALA A 79 -0.50 22.28 -17.56
CA ALA A 79 -0.45 22.96 -16.25
C ALA A 79 -1.81 23.03 -15.53
N PRO A 80 -2.96 23.34 -16.19
CA PRO A 80 -4.26 23.27 -15.55
C PRO A 80 -4.66 21.86 -15.09
N GLU A 81 -4.38 20.84 -15.90
CA GLU A 81 -4.66 19.44 -15.53
C GLU A 81 -3.81 18.98 -14.35
N ALA A 82 -2.55 19.40 -14.29
CA ALA A 82 -1.69 19.12 -13.14
C ALA A 82 -2.26 19.71 -11.84
N GLU A 83 -2.76 20.95 -11.86
CA GLU A 83 -3.40 21.57 -10.70
C GLU A 83 -4.69 20.85 -10.31
N THR A 84 -5.50 20.38 -11.27
CA THR A 84 -6.68 19.55 -11.00
C THR A 84 -6.32 18.24 -10.34
N VAL A 85 -5.28 17.54 -10.79
CA VAL A 85 -4.77 16.31 -10.18
C VAL A 85 -4.22 16.58 -8.77
N ILE A 86 -3.49 17.68 -8.57
CA ILE A 86 -2.97 18.07 -7.26
C ILE A 86 -4.11 18.30 -6.26
N ALA A 87 -5.16 19.02 -6.67
CA ALA A 87 -6.33 19.27 -5.84
C ALA A 87 -7.04 17.96 -5.46
N TYR A 88 -7.24 17.07 -6.44
CA TYR A 88 -7.81 15.75 -6.21
C TYR A 88 -6.98 14.92 -5.21
N LEU A 89 -5.68 14.87 -5.38
CA LEU A 89 -4.79 14.11 -4.49
C LEU A 89 -4.76 14.70 -3.07
N ALA A 90 -4.72 16.01 -2.95
CA ALA A 90 -4.74 16.68 -1.65
C ALA A 90 -6.07 16.44 -0.89
N ALA A 91 -7.20 16.42 -1.60
CA ALA A 91 -8.50 16.17 -1.01
C ALA A 91 -8.71 14.71 -0.58
N ASN A 92 -8.22 13.75 -1.36
CA ASN A 92 -8.49 12.32 -1.14
C ASN A 92 -7.35 11.58 -0.43
N PHE A 93 -6.13 12.08 -0.51
CA PHE A 93 -4.92 11.47 0.03
C PHE A 93 -4.09 12.47 0.84
N GLY A 94 -4.75 13.42 1.49
CA GLY A 94 -4.15 14.35 2.43
C GLY A 94 -3.78 13.66 3.76
N PRO A 95 -2.99 14.34 4.64
CA PRO A 95 -2.70 13.86 5.98
C PRO A 95 -3.98 13.54 6.76
N GLY A 96 -4.05 12.37 7.36
CA GLY A 96 -5.22 11.92 8.13
C GLY A 96 -6.43 11.47 7.29
N SER A 97 -6.36 11.51 5.94
CA SER A 97 -7.44 10.96 5.11
C SER A 97 -7.45 9.43 5.22
N ALA A 98 -8.63 8.86 5.47
CA ALA A 98 -8.85 7.45 5.27
C ALA A 98 -8.91 7.20 3.77
N ALA A 99 -7.84 6.66 3.16
CA ALA A 99 -7.91 6.25 1.77
C ALA A 99 -9.00 5.17 1.63
N ALA A 100 -9.92 5.38 0.71
CA ALA A 100 -10.90 4.36 0.38
C ALA A 100 -10.17 3.05 0.06
N GLY A 101 -10.42 1.99 0.83
CA GLY A 101 -9.78 0.70 0.67
C GLY A 101 -8.36 0.58 1.24
N ALA A 102 -7.90 1.50 2.11
CA ALA A 102 -6.72 1.24 2.91
C ALA A 102 -6.97 -0.03 3.75
N ALA A 103 -6.17 -1.07 3.54
CA ALA A 103 -6.20 -2.20 4.43
C ALA A 103 -5.90 -1.69 5.84
N VAL A 104 -6.78 -1.98 6.78
CA VAL A 104 -6.49 -1.71 8.20
C VAL A 104 -5.41 -2.71 8.59
N VAL A 105 -4.17 -2.27 8.55
CA VAL A 105 -3.05 -3.08 9.02
C VAL A 105 -3.02 -3.01 10.53
N ALA A 106 -3.41 -4.10 11.16
CA ALA A 106 -3.22 -4.26 12.59
C ALA A 106 -1.74 -4.51 12.87
N LEU A 107 -1.08 -3.56 13.50
CA LEU A 107 0.30 -3.75 13.95
C LEU A 107 0.33 -4.72 15.17
N PRO A 108 1.34 -5.60 15.26
CA PRO A 108 1.55 -6.43 16.43
C PRO A 108 1.58 -5.63 17.73
N ALA A 109 1.06 -6.19 18.81
CA ALA A 109 1.13 -5.53 20.12
C ALA A 109 2.59 -5.48 20.61
N GLY A 110 2.98 -4.34 21.19
CA GLY A 110 4.33 -4.18 21.74
C GLY A 110 4.70 -2.72 22.01
N PRO A 111 5.75 -2.47 22.80
CA PRO A 111 6.26 -1.13 23.05
C PRO A 111 6.65 -0.43 21.74
N GLY A 112 6.18 0.79 21.52
CA GLY A 112 6.42 1.56 20.29
C GLY A 112 5.31 1.46 19.22
N LYS A 113 4.34 0.54 19.37
CA LYS A 113 3.20 0.42 18.44
C LYS A 113 2.47 1.75 18.25
N GLU A 114 2.05 2.36 19.33
CA GLU A 114 1.30 3.64 19.32
C GLU A 114 2.11 4.77 18.66
N LEU A 115 3.42 4.80 18.88
CA LEU A 115 4.30 5.76 18.23
C LEU A 115 4.32 5.56 16.71
N VAL A 116 4.39 4.31 16.24
CA VAL A 116 4.31 4.02 14.80
C VAL A 116 2.94 4.44 14.26
N GLU A 117 1.85 4.11 14.95
CA GLU A 117 0.49 4.47 14.53
C GLU A 117 0.27 5.98 14.47
N THR A 118 0.87 6.76 15.36
CA THR A 118 0.64 8.21 15.45
C THR A 118 1.64 9.02 14.62
N ARG A 119 2.92 8.61 14.56
CA ARG A 119 3.98 9.38 13.89
C ARG A 119 4.12 9.04 12.41
N CYS A 120 3.86 7.79 12.01
CA CYS A 120 4.07 7.36 10.62
C CYS A 120 2.86 7.60 9.73
N THR A 121 1.63 7.64 10.26
CA THR A 121 0.41 7.80 9.47
C THR A 121 0.18 9.23 8.96
N ALA A 122 0.97 10.19 9.40
CA ALA A 122 0.88 11.58 8.93
C ALA A 122 1.18 11.70 7.42
N CYS A 123 2.03 10.83 6.86
CA CYS A 123 2.51 10.94 5.48
C CYS A 123 2.17 9.73 4.61
N HIS A 124 1.94 8.56 5.17
CA HIS A 124 1.58 7.34 4.45
C HIS A 124 0.83 6.36 5.36
N ASP A 125 0.15 5.38 4.79
CA ASP A 125 -0.52 4.35 5.57
C ASP A 125 0.45 3.29 6.13
N LEU A 126 -0.05 2.51 7.12
CA LEU A 126 0.74 1.49 7.79
C LEU A 126 1.04 0.27 6.91
N GLU A 127 0.35 0.10 5.80
CA GLU A 127 0.65 -0.98 4.84
C GLU A 127 2.08 -0.81 4.30
N ARG A 128 2.53 0.44 4.05
CA ARG A 128 3.92 0.69 3.65
C ARG A 128 4.95 0.24 4.68
N VAL A 129 4.59 0.29 5.96
CA VAL A 129 5.45 -0.19 7.04
C VAL A 129 5.44 -1.72 7.09
N ALA A 130 4.25 -2.32 7.04
CA ALA A 130 4.07 -3.76 7.21
C ALA A 130 4.61 -4.61 6.06
N VAL A 131 4.63 -4.09 4.82
CA VAL A 131 5.16 -4.82 3.65
C VAL A 131 6.69 -4.74 3.52
N VAL A 132 7.32 -3.80 4.21
CA VAL A 132 8.78 -3.64 4.13
C VAL A 132 9.46 -4.78 4.90
N LYS A 133 10.30 -5.54 4.19
CA LYS A 133 11.18 -6.56 4.79
C LYS A 133 12.60 -6.05 4.75
N ARG A 134 13.20 -5.88 5.92
CA ARG A 134 14.58 -5.39 6.09
C ARG A 134 15.29 -6.18 7.18
N GLN A 135 16.60 -6.13 7.20
CA GLN A 135 17.36 -6.63 8.35
C GLN A 135 17.10 -5.75 9.58
N LYS A 136 17.15 -6.36 10.75
CA LYS A 136 16.93 -5.63 12.02
C LYS A 136 17.81 -4.39 12.16
N ALA A 137 19.07 -4.50 11.71
CA ALA A 137 20.06 -3.43 11.77
C ALA A 137 19.75 -2.22 10.88
N ASP A 138 18.88 -2.37 9.86
CA ASP A 138 18.57 -1.28 8.91
C ASP A 138 17.46 -0.35 9.42
N TRP A 139 16.66 -0.78 10.38
CA TRP A 139 15.52 -0.01 10.85
C TRP A 139 15.88 1.33 11.48
N PRO A 140 16.93 1.44 12.32
CA PRO A 140 17.32 2.75 12.85
C PRO A 140 17.63 3.78 11.76
N ALA A 141 18.39 3.40 10.75
CA ALA A 141 18.73 4.29 9.64
C ALA A 141 17.50 4.68 8.82
N LEU A 142 16.53 3.76 8.62
CA LEU A 142 15.29 4.06 7.94
C LEU A 142 14.43 5.05 8.73
N VAL A 143 14.28 4.85 10.04
CA VAL A 143 13.50 5.74 10.91
C VAL A 143 14.13 7.12 10.95
N ALA A 144 15.45 7.23 11.12
CA ALA A 144 16.18 8.50 11.05
C ALA A 144 15.97 9.22 9.72
N ASN A 145 15.94 8.48 8.61
CA ASN A 145 15.62 9.06 7.30
C ASN A 145 14.19 9.62 7.23
N MET A 146 13.20 8.96 7.86
CA MET A 146 11.83 9.49 7.92
C MET A 146 11.74 10.74 8.80
N VAL A 147 12.46 10.77 9.92
CA VAL A 147 12.58 11.97 10.78
C VAL A 147 13.23 13.13 10.00
N GLY A 148 14.32 12.87 9.28
CA GLY A 148 14.96 13.84 8.39
C GLY A 148 14.05 14.34 7.25
N ARG A 149 12.97 13.61 6.92
CA ARG A 149 11.93 14.02 5.95
C ARG A 149 10.75 14.73 6.60
N GLY A 150 10.75 14.89 7.92
CA GLY A 150 9.74 15.63 8.65
C GLY A 150 8.79 14.79 9.51
N ALA A 151 9.05 13.50 9.70
CA ALA A 151 8.30 12.74 10.69
C ALA A 151 8.61 13.29 12.09
N ALA A 152 7.56 13.69 12.82
CA ALA A 152 7.71 14.33 14.13
C ALA A 152 7.96 13.26 15.21
N ALA A 153 9.22 13.01 15.54
CA ALA A 153 9.61 12.14 16.64
C ALA A 153 10.80 12.74 17.40
N SER A 154 10.79 12.63 18.72
CA SER A 154 11.97 12.93 19.55
C SER A 154 13.01 11.82 19.41
N PRO A 155 14.28 12.03 19.82
CA PRO A 155 15.30 10.98 19.76
C PRO A 155 14.92 9.68 20.49
N ASP A 156 14.24 9.79 21.63
CA ASP A 156 13.76 8.61 22.38
C ASP A 156 12.63 7.90 21.66
N GLU A 157 11.68 8.65 21.07
CA GLU A 157 10.61 8.09 20.23
C GLU A 157 11.16 7.43 18.98
N GLU A 158 12.17 8.04 18.33
CA GLU A 158 12.85 7.48 17.17
C GLU A 158 13.46 6.12 17.49
N GLN A 159 14.17 6.01 18.63
CA GLN A 159 14.75 4.75 19.09
C GLN A 159 13.66 3.71 19.42
N ALA A 160 12.58 4.09 20.07
CA ALA A 160 11.47 3.21 20.40
C ALA A 160 10.77 2.68 19.13
N ILE A 161 10.52 3.56 18.15
CA ILE A 161 9.97 3.20 16.84
C ILE A 161 10.90 2.21 16.13
N ALA A 162 12.19 2.51 16.04
CA ALA A 162 13.15 1.65 15.37
C ALA A 162 13.24 0.27 16.02
N SER A 163 13.27 0.21 17.35
CA SER A 163 13.27 -1.04 18.12
C SER A 163 12.02 -1.88 17.86
N TYR A 164 10.85 -1.25 17.87
CA TYR A 164 9.58 -1.92 17.57
C TYR A 164 9.57 -2.50 16.16
N LEU A 165 9.97 -1.70 15.17
CA LEU A 165 9.98 -2.13 13.77
C LEU A 165 11.00 -3.24 13.52
N ALA A 166 12.18 -3.17 14.14
CA ALA A 166 13.17 -4.23 14.08
C ALA A 166 12.67 -5.54 14.69
N ALA A 167 11.93 -5.46 15.79
CA ALA A 167 11.40 -6.65 16.47
C ALA A 167 10.29 -7.36 15.67
N HIS A 168 9.42 -6.60 15.01
CA HIS A 168 8.22 -7.14 14.36
C HIS A 168 8.32 -7.29 12.84
N PHE A 169 9.17 -6.52 12.18
CA PHE A 169 9.32 -6.49 10.73
C PHE A 169 10.78 -6.71 10.26
N GLY A 170 11.70 -6.90 11.21
CA GLY A 170 13.10 -7.22 10.93
C GLY A 170 13.26 -8.70 10.56
N GLY A 171 13.84 -8.98 9.39
CA GLY A 171 14.39 -10.30 9.04
C GLY A 171 15.75 -10.56 9.73
N GLU A 172 16.19 -11.80 9.68
CA GLU A 172 17.54 -12.19 10.09
C GLU A 172 18.61 -11.63 9.13
#